data_b8ee3c30570e62c10641399c2a193e77
#
_entry.id   b8ee3c30570e62c10641399c2a193e77
#
_cell.length_a   1.000
_cell.length_b   1.000
_cell.length_c   1.000
_cell.angle_alpha   90.00
_cell.angle_beta   90.00
_cell.angle_gamma   90.00
#
_symmetry.space_group_name_H-M   'P 1'
#
loop_
_entity.id
_entity.type
_entity.pdbx_description
1 polymer ?
#
loop_
_entity_poly.entity_id
_entity_poly.type
_entity_poly.pdbx_seq_one_letter_code
_entity_poly.pdbx_strand_id
1 'polypeptide(L)'
;MPEKVFTNLTNSGPVSVYVKDGKITRIRPLVVDENDYQPWTIESGGRKFSPPKKATLSPYIHAERRRIYSEERIKYPMKRVDFDPKGERNPQNRGKSGYERISWDEALDLVAGELKRVKETYGGSAISGITSSHHNWGIV
;
A
#
# COMPACT_ATOMS: atom_id res chain seq x y z
N MET A 1 1.56 14.47 -24.59
CA MET A 1 2.95 13.97 -24.37
C MET A 1 3.02 12.49 -24.72
N PRO A 2 4.19 11.94 -25.09
CA PRO A 2 4.33 10.50 -25.30
C PRO A 2 4.05 9.75 -23.99
N GLU A 3 3.57 8.51 -24.10
CA GLU A 3 3.37 7.63 -22.97
C GLU A 3 4.73 7.22 -22.37
N LYS A 4 4.89 7.37 -21.07
CA LYS A 4 6.08 6.93 -20.32
C LYS A 4 5.77 5.60 -19.63
N VAL A 5 6.77 4.75 -19.49
CA VAL A 5 6.66 3.46 -18.81
C VAL A 5 7.57 3.47 -17.60
N PHE A 6 7.03 3.11 -16.46
CA PHE A 6 7.74 2.96 -15.20
C PHE A 6 7.58 1.53 -14.70
N THR A 7 8.54 1.07 -13.93
CA THR A 7 8.44 -0.21 -13.21
C THR A 7 8.06 0.04 -11.76
N ASN A 8 7.28 -0.88 -11.20
CA ASN A 8 6.91 -0.85 -9.78
C ASN A 8 6.68 -2.28 -9.28
N LEU A 9 6.67 -2.43 -7.96
CA LEU A 9 6.35 -3.69 -7.30
C LEU A 9 4.97 -3.59 -6.64
N THR A 10 4.17 -4.64 -6.81
CA THR A 10 2.84 -4.77 -6.20
C THR A 10 2.76 -6.03 -5.36
N ASN A 11 1.68 -6.18 -4.59
CA ASN A 11 1.42 -7.40 -3.82
C ASN A 11 1.31 -8.67 -4.67
N SER A 12 1.16 -8.54 -5.97
CA SER A 12 1.06 -9.67 -6.91
C SER A 12 2.27 -9.80 -7.84
N GLY A 13 3.33 -9.02 -7.59
CA GLY A 13 4.55 -9.08 -8.38
C GLY A 13 4.90 -7.76 -9.10
N PRO A 14 5.97 -7.79 -9.88
CA PRO A 14 6.49 -6.63 -10.59
C PRO A 14 5.60 -6.26 -11.78
N VAL A 15 5.46 -4.96 -12.00
CA VAL A 15 4.59 -4.38 -13.03
C VAL A 15 5.27 -3.31 -13.86
N SER A 16 4.80 -3.16 -15.10
CA SER A 16 5.01 -1.98 -15.92
C SER A 16 3.80 -1.06 -15.80
N VAL A 17 4.03 0.18 -15.39
CA VAL A 17 3.02 1.23 -15.22
C VAL A 17 3.16 2.24 -16.36
N TYR A 18 2.14 2.35 -17.16
CA TYR A 18 2.08 3.27 -18.30
C TYR A 18 1.40 4.57 -17.88
N VAL A 19 2.09 5.69 -18.11
CA VAL A 19 1.63 7.02 -17.70
C VAL A 19 1.60 7.96 -18.90
N LYS A 20 0.48 8.61 -19.10
CA LYS A 20 0.30 9.66 -20.11
C LYS A 20 -0.35 10.87 -19.46
N ASP A 21 0.19 12.04 -19.71
CA ASP A 21 -0.32 13.33 -19.18
C ASP A 21 -0.54 13.30 -17.66
N GLY A 22 0.41 12.70 -16.91
CA GLY A 22 0.36 12.58 -15.46
C GLY A 22 -0.63 11.54 -14.91
N LYS A 23 -1.29 10.77 -15.77
CA LYS A 23 -2.26 9.74 -15.36
C LYS A 23 -1.84 8.36 -15.78
N ILE A 24 -2.07 7.37 -14.92
CA ILE A 24 -1.87 5.96 -15.24
C ILE A 24 -2.93 5.54 -16.25
N THR A 25 -2.47 5.11 -17.42
CA THR A 25 -3.35 4.62 -18.51
C THR A 25 -3.58 3.14 -18.40
N ARG A 26 -2.55 2.37 -18.03
CA ARG A 26 -2.62 0.91 -17.85
C ARG A 26 -1.53 0.40 -16.92
N ILE A 27 -1.77 -0.78 -16.35
CA ILE A 27 -0.80 -1.55 -15.57
C ILE A 27 -0.72 -2.93 -16.24
N ARG A 28 0.50 -3.43 -16.46
CA ARG A 28 0.76 -4.71 -17.10
C ARG A 28 1.77 -5.51 -16.28
N PRO A 29 1.77 -6.84 -16.37
CA PRO A 29 2.85 -7.64 -15.82
C PRO A 29 4.18 -7.17 -16.41
N LEU A 30 5.23 -7.10 -15.58
CA LEU A 30 6.58 -6.94 -16.10
C LEU A 30 6.95 -8.19 -16.91
N VAL A 31 7.45 -7.98 -18.10
CA VAL A 31 8.02 -9.04 -18.92
C VAL A 31 9.53 -8.93 -18.79
N VAL A 32 10.15 -9.98 -18.31
CA VAL A 32 11.61 -10.07 -18.15
C VAL A 32 12.19 -10.56 -19.47
N ASP A 33 13.24 -9.91 -19.94
CA ASP A 33 13.94 -10.29 -21.14
C ASP A 33 14.62 -11.66 -20.97
N GLU A 34 14.77 -12.41 -22.05
CA GLU A 34 15.43 -13.72 -22.01
C GLU A 34 16.88 -13.65 -21.54
N ASN A 35 17.52 -12.50 -21.72
CA ASN A 35 18.91 -12.25 -21.35
C ASN A 35 19.07 -11.66 -19.96
N ASP A 36 17.99 -11.21 -19.30
CA ASP A 36 18.07 -10.58 -17.98
C ASP A 36 18.56 -11.56 -16.90
N TYR A 37 18.05 -12.79 -16.91
CA TYR A 37 18.49 -13.84 -16.00
C TYR A 37 18.10 -15.23 -16.51
N GLN A 38 18.80 -16.26 -16.02
CA GLN A 38 18.40 -17.64 -16.21
C GLN A 38 17.70 -18.15 -14.95
N PRO A 39 16.45 -18.61 -15.03
CA PRO A 39 15.76 -19.13 -13.86
C PRO A 39 16.44 -20.43 -13.40
N TRP A 40 16.59 -20.57 -12.09
CA TRP A 40 17.03 -21.81 -11.51
C TRP A 40 15.95 -22.89 -11.64
N THR A 41 16.37 -24.14 -11.71
CA THR A 41 15.47 -25.29 -11.89
C THR A 41 15.61 -26.23 -10.73
N ILE A 42 14.50 -26.64 -10.14
CA ILE A 42 14.42 -27.73 -9.16
C ILE A 42 13.95 -28.99 -9.86
N GLU A 43 14.60 -30.10 -9.56
CA GLU A 43 14.16 -31.42 -9.98
C GLU A 43 13.58 -32.18 -8.79
N SER A 44 12.35 -32.65 -8.88
CA SER A 44 11.68 -33.44 -7.85
C SER A 44 10.69 -34.40 -8.46
N GLY A 45 10.71 -35.66 -8.04
CA GLY A 45 9.82 -36.70 -8.53
C GLY A 45 9.89 -36.91 -10.05
N GLY A 46 11.06 -36.77 -10.65
CA GLY A 46 11.28 -36.89 -12.10
C GLY A 46 10.72 -35.71 -12.92
N ARG A 47 10.33 -34.61 -12.28
CA ARG A 47 9.83 -33.40 -12.94
C ARG A 47 10.75 -32.23 -12.69
N LYS A 48 10.84 -31.35 -13.69
CA LYS A 48 11.58 -30.08 -13.60
C LYS A 48 10.62 -28.92 -13.38
N PHE A 49 10.94 -28.06 -12.43
CA PHE A 49 10.20 -26.86 -12.10
C PHE A 49 11.11 -25.65 -12.21
N SER A 50 10.73 -24.72 -13.07
CA SER A 50 11.43 -23.45 -13.25
C SER A 50 10.46 -22.29 -13.09
N PRO A 51 10.85 -21.17 -12.45
CA PRO A 51 9.99 -19.99 -12.37
C PRO A 51 9.69 -19.44 -13.78
N PRO A 52 8.48 -18.92 -14.01
CA PRO A 52 8.17 -18.28 -15.28
C PRO A 52 8.90 -16.93 -15.40
N LYS A 53 9.36 -16.57 -16.59
CA LYS A 53 9.94 -15.25 -16.88
C LYS A 53 8.91 -14.12 -17.01
N LYS A 54 7.65 -14.43 -16.86
CA LYS A 54 6.56 -13.45 -16.93
C LYS A 54 5.74 -13.46 -15.66
N ALA A 55 5.59 -12.29 -15.03
CA ALA A 55 4.73 -12.13 -13.88
C ALA A 55 3.26 -12.36 -14.25
N THR A 56 2.55 -13.09 -13.39
CA THR A 56 1.09 -13.23 -13.46
C THR A 56 0.48 -12.35 -12.40
N LEU A 57 -0.32 -11.38 -12.80
CA LEU A 57 -0.94 -10.45 -11.88
C LEU A 57 -2.36 -10.88 -11.52
N SER A 58 -2.75 -10.65 -10.27
CA SER A 58 -4.13 -10.82 -9.87
C SER A 58 -5.02 -9.78 -10.56
N PRO A 59 -6.32 -10.07 -10.78
CA PRO A 59 -7.27 -9.10 -11.33
C PRO A 59 -7.36 -7.79 -10.55
N TYR A 60 -7.12 -7.81 -9.23
CA TYR A 60 -7.10 -6.60 -8.40
C TYR A 60 -6.03 -5.60 -8.82
N ILE A 61 -4.86 -6.06 -9.23
CA ILE A 61 -3.78 -5.18 -9.70
C ILE A 61 -4.17 -4.49 -11.00
N HIS A 62 -4.84 -5.19 -11.90
CA HIS A 62 -5.36 -4.58 -13.12
C HIS A 62 -6.43 -3.52 -12.83
N ALA A 63 -7.20 -3.69 -11.76
CA ALA A 63 -8.22 -2.74 -11.32
C ALA A 63 -7.67 -1.59 -10.45
N GLU A 64 -6.41 -1.65 -10.04
CA GLU A 64 -5.77 -0.69 -9.12
C GLU A 64 -5.90 0.77 -9.60
N ARG A 65 -5.85 0.99 -10.91
CA ARG A 65 -6.07 2.32 -11.49
C ARG A 65 -7.41 2.93 -11.09
N ARG A 66 -8.48 2.14 -11.00
CA ARG A 66 -9.79 2.62 -10.57
C ARG A 66 -9.75 3.06 -9.11
N ARG A 67 -9.07 2.31 -8.27
CA ARG A 67 -8.91 2.65 -6.84
C ARG A 67 -8.11 3.94 -6.67
N ILE A 68 -7.01 4.11 -7.41
CA ILE A 68 -6.15 5.29 -7.33
C ILE A 68 -6.94 6.57 -7.68
N TYR A 69 -7.81 6.50 -8.69
CA TYR A 69 -8.59 7.65 -9.17
C TYR A 69 -10.04 7.66 -8.67
N SER A 70 -10.39 6.85 -7.68
CA SER A 70 -11.71 6.87 -7.07
C SER A 70 -11.97 8.19 -6.36
N GLU A 71 -13.17 8.73 -6.52
CA GLU A 71 -13.60 9.92 -5.78
C GLU A 71 -13.76 9.65 -4.28
N GLU A 72 -14.05 8.40 -3.91
CA GLU A 72 -14.17 7.93 -2.52
C GLU A 72 -12.82 7.75 -1.83
N ARG A 73 -11.72 7.88 -2.56
CA ARG A 73 -10.39 7.74 -1.98
C ARG A 73 -10.12 8.88 -1.00
N ILE A 74 -9.68 8.54 0.23
CA ILE A 74 -9.19 9.50 1.21
C ILE A 74 -7.91 10.16 0.63
N LYS A 75 -7.96 11.49 0.45
CA LYS A 75 -6.87 12.27 -0.18
C LYS A 75 -6.08 13.09 0.83
N TYR A 76 -6.61 13.28 2.02
CA TYR A 76 -6.06 14.15 3.05
C TYR A 76 -6.19 13.49 4.41
N PRO A 77 -5.39 13.90 5.41
CA PRO A 77 -5.63 13.52 6.79
C PRO A 77 -7.00 14.00 7.24
N MET A 78 -7.71 13.13 7.92
CA MET A 78 -9.06 13.39 8.41
C MET A 78 -9.12 13.11 9.92
N LYS A 79 -9.75 14.00 10.67
CA LYS A 79 -10.01 13.85 12.09
C LYS A 79 -11.53 13.76 12.32
N ARG A 80 -11.97 12.96 13.27
CA ARG A 80 -13.38 13.00 13.69
C ARG A 80 -13.69 14.36 14.29
N VAL A 81 -14.82 14.94 13.93
CA VAL A 81 -15.23 16.28 14.40
C VAL A 81 -15.43 16.37 15.91
N ASP A 82 -15.71 15.23 16.56
CA ASP A 82 -15.96 15.11 17.99
C ASP A 82 -14.80 14.46 18.78
N PHE A 83 -13.60 14.44 18.20
CA PHE A 83 -12.42 13.91 18.87
C PHE A 83 -11.48 15.02 19.31
N ASP A 84 -11.29 15.13 20.62
CA ASP A 84 -10.24 15.97 21.22
C ASP A 84 -9.31 15.07 22.07
N PRO A 85 -8.00 14.97 21.75
CA PRO A 85 -7.06 14.17 22.52
C PRO A 85 -6.84 14.69 23.95
N LYS A 86 -7.06 15.98 24.19
CA LYS A 86 -6.93 16.64 25.50
C LYS A 86 -8.26 16.77 26.25
N GLY A 87 -9.37 16.53 25.58
CA GLY A 87 -10.72 16.64 26.11
C GLY A 87 -11.54 15.37 25.84
N GLU A 88 -12.69 15.58 25.22
CA GLU A 88 -13.64 14.50 24.92
C GLU A 88 -13.19 13.67 23.73
N ARG A 89 -12.87 12.42 23.98
CA ARG A 89 -12.40 11.47 22.94
C ARG A 89 -13.53 10.76 22.21
N ASN A 90 -14.69 10.72 22.80
CA ASN A 90 -15.92 10.16 22.25
C ASN A 90 -15.76 8.81 21.57
N PRO A 91 -15.18 7.78 22.24
CA PRO A 91 -14.93 6.47 21.63
C PRO A 91 -16.22 5.77 21.17
N GLN A 92 -17.35 6.05 21.82
CA GLN A 92 -18.68 5.52 21.50
C GLN A 92 -19.19 6.00 20.13
N ASN A 93 -18.59 7.07 19.59
CA ASN A 93 -18.98 7.66 18.31
C ASN A 93 -18.10 7.17 17.15
N ARG A 94 -17.19 6.21 17.37
CA ARG A 94 -16.39 5.61 16.29
C ARG A 94 -17.30 4.96 15.24
N GLY A 95 -17.11 5.33 13.98
CA GLY A 95 -17.93 4.88 12.85
C GLY A 95 -19.26 5.60 12.70
N LYS A 96 -19.58 6.56 13.59
CA LYS A 96 -20.83 7.36 13.53
C LYS A 96 -20.57 8.84 13.29
N SER A 97 -19.50 9.38 13.85
CA SER A 97 -19.12 10.79 13.70
C SER A 97 -18.75 11.13 12.27
N GLY A 98 -18.98 12.38 11.90
CA GLY A 98 -18.40 12.96 10.69
C GLY A 98 -16.88 13.17 10.83
N TYR A 99 -16.27 13.55 9.72
CA TYR A 99 -14.83 13.84 9.65
C TYR A 99 -14.59 15.22 9.08
N GLU A 100 -13.58 15.90 9.59
CA GLU A 100 -13.06 17.14 9.05
C GLU A 100 -11.64 16.95 8.52
N ARG A 101 -11.28 17.71 7.49
CA ARG A 101 -9.93 17.74 6.96
C ARG A 101 -9.02 18.52 7.89
N ILE A 102 -7.86 17.96 8.19
CA ILE A 102 -6.79 18.61 8.95
C ILE A 102 -5.50 18.69 8.10
N SER A 103 -4.52 19.47 8.55
CA SER A 103 -3.19 19.49 7.95
C SER A 103 -2.41 18.22 8.29
N TRP A 104 -1.33 17.95 7.54
CA TRP A 104 -0.39 16.89 7.89
C TRP A 104 0.34 17.17 9.19
N ASP A 105 0.69 18.43 9.47
CA ASP A 105 1.35 18.80 10.72
C ASP A 105 0.45 18.54 11.91
N GLU A 106 -0.81 18.95 11.85
CA GLU A 106 -1.80 18.63 12.89
C GLU A 106 -1.98 17.11 13.06
N ALA A 107 -2.07 16.35 11.98
CA ALA A 107 -2.21 14.90 12.05
C ALA A 107 -1.01 14.23 12.73
N LEU A 108 0.20 14.65 12.38
CA LEU A 108 1.44 14.11 12.96
C LEU A 108 1.56 14.49 14.44
N ASP A 109 1.24 15.72 14.82
CA ASP A 109 1.24 16.16 16.21
C ASP A 109 0.24 15.38 17.07
N LEU A 110 -0.97 15.16 16.55
CA LEU A 110 -1.98 14.34 17.22
C LEU A 110 -1.51 12.90 17.44
N VAL A 111 -0.96 12.26 16.41
CA VAL A 111 -0.50 10.87 16.50
C VAL A 111 0.72 10.77 17.43
N ALA A 112 1.70 11.64 17.27
CA ALA A 112 2.90 11.65 18.11
C ALA A 112 2.56 11.94 19.58
N GLY A 113 1.67 12.90 19.82
CA GLY A 113 1.20 13.25 21.16
C GLY A 113 0.50 12.09 21.85
N GLU A 114 -0.35 11.36 21.13
CA GLU A 114 -1.05 10.18 21.66
C GLU A 114 -0.11 9.00 21.92
N LEU A 115 0.83 8.73 21.03
CA LEU A 115 1.84 7.69 21.24
C LEU A 115 2.69 7.99 22.48
N LYS A 116 3.12 9.26 22.62
CA LYS A 116 3.87 9.71 23.80
C LYS A 116 3.06 9.52 25.08
N ARG A 117 1.81 10.00 25.09
CA ARG A 117 0.91 9.86 26.25
C ARG A 117 0.71 8.39 26.64
N VAL A 118 0.43 7.51 25.68
CA VAL A 118 0.24 6.08 25.96
C VAL A 118 1.50 5.47 26.53
N LYS A 119 2.66 5.77 25.95
CA LYS A 119 3.96 5.28 26.42
C LYS A 119 4.27 5.73 27.85
N GLU A 120 4.01 7.01 28.16
CA GLU A 120 4.26 7.59 29.48
C GLU A 120 3.27 7.06 30.54
N THR A 121 2.01 6.84 30.15
CA THR A 121 0.95 6.41 31.10
C THR A 121 0.97 4.91 31.37
N TYR A 122 1.21 4.09 30.34
CA TYR A 122 1.00 2.63 30.38
C TYR A 122 2.25 1.82 30.03
N GLY A 123 3.35 2.49 29.67
CA GLY A 123 4.59 1.84 29.23
C GLY A 123 4.61 1.46 27.75
N GLY A 124 5.80 1.07 27.28
CA GLY A 124 6.02 0.76 25.87
C GLY A 124 5.23 -0.45 25.36
N SER A 125 4.92 -1.41 26.23
CA SER A 125 4.14 -2.61 25.88
C SER A 125 2.67 -2.33 25.55
N ALA A 126 2.18 -1.14 25.88
CA ALA A 126 0.83 -0.70 25.52
C ALA A 126 0.72 -0.26 24.03
N ILE A 127 1.84 -0.18 23.32
CA ILE A 127 1.89 0.18 21.91
C ILE A 127 2.27 -1.07 21.10
N SER A 128 1.36 -1.54 20.26
CA SER A 128 1.59 -2.67 19.38
C SER A 128 1.72 -2.21 17.93
N GLY A 129 2.80 -2.62 17.26
CA GLY A 129 2.99 -2.43 15.82
C GLY A 129 2.63 -3.72 15.08
N ILE A 130 1.68 -3.64 14.18
CA ILE A 130 1.35 -4.74 13.27
C ILE A 130 1.94 -4.41 11.92
N THR A 131 2.89 -5.21 11.49
CA THR A 131 3.48 -5.08 10.15
C THR A 131 3.15 -6.31 9.32
N SER A 132 2.89 -6.11 8.05
CA SER A 132 2.74 -7.20 7.09
C SER A 132 3.64 -6.90 5.90
N SER A 133 4.44 -7.89 5.50
CA SER A 133 5.31 -7.79 4.34
C SER A 133 4.89 -8.81 3.30
N HIS A 134 4.01 -8.41 2.40
CA HIS A 134 3.60 -9.23 1.25
C HIS A 134 4.17 -8.72 -0.08
N HIS A 135 5.13 -7.81 -0.02
CA HIS A 135 5.61 -7.09 -1.20
C HIS A 135 6.64 -7.87 -2.02
N ASN A 136 7.28 -8.85 -1.42
CA ASN A 136 8.42 -9.56 -2.02
C ASN A 136 8.09 -10.98 -2.49
N TRP A 137 6.82 -11.30 -2.58
CA TRP A 137 6.36 -12.62 -3.04
C TRP A 137 6.20 -12.64 -4.55
N GLY A 138 6.91 -11.74 -5.20
CA GLY A 138 7.06 -11.74 -6.63
C GLY A 138 8.00 -12.84 -7.08
N ILE A 139 7.95 -13.11 -8.34
CA ILE A 139 8.83 -14.03 -9.03
C ILE A 139 10.25 -13.51 -8.90
N VAL A 140 11.07 -14.23 -8.22
CA VAL A 140 12.51 -14.08 -8.21
C VAL A 140 13.09 -15.34 -8.81
#